data_447e1c1f740e3f28bee304c1b03c9b4a
#
_entry.id   447e1c1f740e3f28bee304c1b03c9b4a
#
_cell.length_a   1.000
_cell.length_b   1.000
_cell.length_c   1.000
_cell.angle_alpha   90.00
_cell.angle_beta   90.00
_cell.angle_gamma   90.00
#
_symmetry.space_group_name_H-M   'P 1'
#
loop_
_entity.id
_entity.type
_entity.pdbx_description
1 polymer ?
#
loop_
_entity_poly.entity_id
_entity_poly.type
_entity_poly.pdbx_seq_one_letter_code
_entity_poly.pdbx_strand_id
1 'polypeptide(L)'
;MRSSLALIATAGLVAVALTGCATASAPDAAPGQSSDAVVVKGDFGKEPRVEFPTPLVPKKTQCTEVIAGEGEYLQEGQQALVGLAVYNGATGEELQVAGFGDDDPISVTNSTAILPGLHKALSCAKVDQ
;
A
#
# COMPACT_ATOMS: atom_id res chain seq x y z
N MET A 1 28.10 -13.61 69.77
CA MET A 1 27.59 -12.25 69.89
C MET A 1 28.10 -11.45 68.66
N ARG A 2 27.17 -10.76 68.09
CA ARG A 2 27.30 -9.78 67.01
C ARG A 2 27.10 -10.34 65.63
N SER A 3 25.88 -10.17 65.23
CA SER A 3 25.31 -10.23 63.93
C SER A 3 26.00 -9.28 62.95
N SER A 4 26.35 -9.81 61.81
CA SER A 4 26.67 -8.99 60.66
C SER A 4 25.66 -9.31 59.58
N LEU A 5 24.73 -8.40 59.37
CA LEU A 5 23.81 -8.43 58.25
C LEU A 5 24.57 -8.11 56.99
N ALA A 6 24.68 -9.07 56.11
CA ALA A 6 25.13 -8.83 54.75
C ALA A 6 23.90 -8.49 53.89
N LEU A 7 23.79 -7.25 53.50
CA LEU A 7 22.79 -6.80 52.52
C LEU A 7 23.32 -7.17 51.10
N ILE A 8 22.69 -8.17 50.52
CA ILE A 8 22.91 -8.49 49.10
C ILE A 8 21.94 -7.64 48.31
N ALA A 9 22.49 -6.60 47.68
CA ALA A 9 21.75 -5.82 46.69
C ALA A 9 21.80 -6.57 45.35
N THR A 10 20.74 -7.25 45.00
CA THR A 10 20.55 -7.80 43.68
C THR A 10 20.12 -6.67 42.75
N ALA A 11 21.07 -6.16 41.95
CA ALA A 11 20.79 -5.27 40.86
C ALA A 11 20.11 -6.08 39.72
N GLY A 12 18.78 -5.95 39.63
CA GLY A 12 18.03 -6.51 38.52
C GLY A 12 18.33 -5.77 37.23
N LEU A 13 19.03 -6.43 36.32
CA LEU A 13 19.25 -5.94 34.99
C LEU A 13 17.94 -6.12 34.18
N VAL A 14 17.14 -5.07 34.09
CA VAL A 14 15.99 -5.04 33.18
C VAL A 14 16.52 -4.83 31.77
N ALA A 15 16.70 -5.92 31.03
CA ALA A 15 16.95 -5.85 29.62
C ALA A 15 15.64 -5.46 28.92
N VAL A 16 15.46 -4.20 28.60
CA VAL A 16 14.39 -3.74 27.72
C VAL A 16 14.77 -4.16 26.31
N ALA A 17 14.22 -5.28 25.86
CA ALA A 17 14.27 -5.65 24.46
C ALA A 17 13.41 -4.65 23.69
N LEU A 18 14.04 -3.66 23.08
CA LEU A 18 13.44 -2.83 22.06
C LEU A 18 13.22 -3.73 20.83
N THR A 19 12.09 -4.42 20.79
CA THR A 19 11.61 -4.97 19.54
C THR A 19 11.22 -3.77 18.66
N GLY A 20 12.16 -3.33 17.86
CA GLY A 20 11.87 -2.36 16.82
C GLY A 20 10.89 -3.00 15.84
N CYS A 21 9.60 -2.69 15.96
CA CYS A 21 8.68 -2.88 14.87
C CYS A 21 9.22 -2.00 13.75
N ALA A 22 9.78 -2.62 12.71
CA ALA A 22 10.01 -1.95 11.45
C ALA A 22 8.61 -1.61 10.91
N THR A 23 8.15 -0.40 11.19
CA THR A 23 6.92 0.10 10.61
C THR A 23 7.17 0.27 9.11
N ALA A 24 6.35 -0.41 8.30
CA ALA A 24 6.37 -0.23 6.86
C ALA A 24 6.28 1.28 6.54
N SER A 25 7.11 1.74 5.62
CA SER A 25 7.12 3.15 5.23
C SER A 25 5.76 3.56 4.67
N ALA A 26 5.27 4.72 5.09
CA ALA A 26 4.05 5.29 4.53
C ALA A 26 4.26 5.60 3.02
N PRO A 27 3.20 5.51 2.21
CA PRO A 27 3.31 5.80 0.78
C PRO A 27 3.64 7.28 0.53
N ASP A 28 4.38 7.55 -0.56
CA ASP A 28 4.71 8.91 -0.99
C ASP A 28 3.52 9.68 -1.56
N ALA A 29 2.53 8.96 -2.09
CA ALA A 29 1.30 9.54 -2.59
C ALA A 29 0.19 9.44 -1.54
N ALA A 30 -0.68 10.44 -1.51
CA ALA A 30 -1.79 10.54 -0.57
C ALA A 30 -3.11 10.76 -1.32
N PRO A 31 -4.26 10.49 -0.69
CA PRO A 31 -5.55 10.88 -1.24
C PRO A 31 -5.61 12.37 -1.52
N GLY A 32 -6.35 12.73 -2.55
CA GLY A 32 -6.55 14.12 -2.90
C GLY A 32 -7.74 14.29 -3.85
N GLN A 33 -8.05 15.52 -4.17
CA GLN A 33 -9.24 15.87 -4.93
C GLN A 33 -9.38 15.11 -6.27
N SER A 34 -8.27 14.84 -6.94
CA SER A 34 -8.29 14.10 -8.21
C SER A 34 -8.53 12.62 -8.01
N SER A 35 -7.87 11.99 -7.03
CA SER A 35 -8.10 10.57 -6.75
C SER A 35 -9.48 10.31 -6.13
N ASP A 36 -10.00 11.24 -5.33
CA ASP A 36 -11.33 11.14 -4.74
C ASP A 36 -12.45 11.36 -5.76
N ALA A 37 -12.16 12.02 -6.89
CA ALA A 37 -13.11 12.20 -7.98
C ALA A 37 -13.32 10.92 -8.83
N VAL A 38 -12.45 9.93 -8.68
CA VAL A 38 -12.55 8.64 -9.37
C VAL A 38 -13.48 7.73 -8.59
N VAL A 39 -14.58 7.34 -9.19
CA VAL A 39 -15.55 6.40 -8.60
C VAL A 39 -15.26 5.01 -9.13
N VAL A 40 -14.97 4.07 -8.23
CA VAL A 40 -14.71 2.67 -8.57
C VAL A 40 -15.76 1.80 -7.90
N LYS A 41 -16.42 0.96 -8.70
CA LYS A 41 -17.49 0.04 -8.23
C LYS A 41 -17.14 -1.38 -8.63
N GLY A 42 -17.51 -2.32 -7.79
CA GLY A 42 -17.33 -3.74 -7.99
C GLY A 42 -16.63 -4.40 -6.79
N ASP A 43 -16.62 -5.71 -6.81
CA ASP A 43 -15.98 -6.51 -5.77
C ASP A 43 -14.49 -6.67 -6.04
N PHE A 44 -13.72 -6.89 -4.98
CA PHE A 44 -12.29 -7.18 -5.10
C PHE A 44 -12.06 -8.41 -6.01
N GLY A 45 -11.09 -8.30 -6.91
CA GLY A 45 -10.74 -9.35 -7.87
C GLY A 45 -11.64 -9.43 -9.11
N LYS A 46 -12.69 -8.62 -9.18
CA LYS A 46 -13.54 -8.48 -10.36
C LYS A 46 -13.15 -7.25 -11.16
N GLU A 47 -13.43 -7.29 -12.47
CA GLU A 47 -13.23 -6.11 -13.31
C GLU A 47 -14.02 -4.93 -12.77
N PRO A 48 -13.35 -3.81 -12.42
CA PRO A 48 -14.03 -2.67 -11.84
C PRO A 48 -14.78 -1.85 -12.90
N ARG A 49 -15.87 -1.25 -12.47
CA ARG A 49 -16.50 -0.14 -13.21
C ARG A 49 -15.90 1.16 -12.69
N VAL A 50 -15.25 1.92 -13.56
CA VAL A 50 -14.56 3.15 -13.22
C VAL A 50 -15.23 4.33 -13.92
N GLU A 51 -15.55 5.37 -13.17
CA GLU A 51 -16.16 6.61 -13.65
C GLU A 51 -15.44 7.81 -13.05
N PHE A 52 -15.13 8.81 -13.84
CA PHE A 52 -14.53 10.05 -13.38
C PHE A 52 -14.86 11.23 -14.33
N PRO A 53 -14.87 12.47 -13.84
CA PRO A 53 -15.07 13.63 -14.68
C PRO A 53 -13.87 13.85 -15.59
N THR A 54 -14.11 14.19 -16.84
CA THR A 54 -13.04 14.49 -17.83
C THR A 54 -13.06 15.97 -18.21
N PRO A 55 -11.89 16.60 -18.38
CA PRO A 55 -10.54 16.05 -18.19
C PRO A 55 -10.17 15.93 -16.71
N LEU A 56 -9.49 14.85 -16.34
CA LEU A 56 -8.91 14.67 -15.01
C LEU A 56 -7.38 14.54 -15.18
N VAL A 57 -6.67 15.64 -14.95
CA VAL A 57 -5.22 15.72 -15.12
C VAL A 57 -4.59 16.28 -13.84
N PRO A 58 -4.27 15.42 -12.87
CA PRO A 58 -3.67 15.86 -11.62
C PRO A 58 -2.24 16.37 -11.85
N LYS A 59 -1.84 17.37 -11.08
CA LYS A 59 -0.48 17.94 -11.14
C LYS A 59 0.57 17.04 -10.47
N LYS A 60 0.14 16.17 -9.57
CA LYS A 60 0.97 15.19 -8.87
C LYS A 60 0.19 13.90 -8.67
N THR A 61 0.90 12.80 -8.48
CA THR A 61 0.28 11.51 -8.20
C THR A 61 -0.49 11.55 -6.89
N GLN A 62 -1.72 11.08 -6.93
CA GLN A 62 -2.60 10.90 -5.78
C GLN A 62 -3.08 9.45 -5.77
N CYS A 63 -3.37 8.91 -4.61
CA CYS A 63 -3.96 7.59 -4.47
C CYS A 63 -4.99 7.55 -3.33
N THR A 64 -6.10 6.88 -3.58
CA THR A 64 -7.16 6.63 -2.61
C THR A 64 -7.43 5.12 -2.57
N GLU A 65 -7.40 4.52 -1.39
CA GLU A 65 -7.86 3.16 -1.18
C GLU A 65 -9.40 3.12 -1.27
N VAL A 66 -9.91 2.30 -2.18
CA VAL A 66 -11.37 2.09 -2.32
C VAL A 66 -11.83 0.95 -1.42
N ILE A 67 -11.09 -0.16 -1.45
CA ILE A 67 -11.28 -1.30 -0.55
C ILE A 67 -9.99 -1.43 0.25
N ALA A 68 -10.05 -1.10 1.53
CA ALA A 68 -8.88 -1.13 2.39
C ALA A 68 -8.43 -2.56 2.67
N GLY A 69 -7.14 -2.85 2.42
CA GLY A 69 -6.49 -4.07 2.88
C GLY A 69 -6.14 -3.99 4.36
N GLU A 70 -5.97 -5.13 5.01
CA GLU A 70 -5.65 -5.23 6.44
C GLU A 70 -4.15 -5.35 6.72
N GLY A 71 -3.34 -5.67 5.71
CA GLY A 71 -1.90 -5.84 5.82
C GLY A 71 -1.12 -4.52 5.83
N GLU A 72 0.19 -4.65 5.75
CA GLU A 72 1.10 -3.51 5.63
C GLU A 72 1.14 -3.00 4.18
N TYR A 73 1.61 -1.77 4.01
CA TYR A 73 1.85 -1.24 2.67
C TYR A 73 2.91 -2.04 1.92
N LEU A 74 2.68 -2.24 0.61
CA LEU A 74 3.61 -2.93 -0.26
C LEU A 74 4.92 -2.16 -0.38
N GLN A 75 6.02 -2.78 0.04
CA GLN A 75 7.34 -2.16 0.05
C GLN A 75 8.08 -2.37 -1.28
N GLU A 76 9.07 -1.53 -1.53
CA GLU A 76 9.96 -1.70 -2.67
C GLU A 76 10.64 -3.07 -2.67
N GLY A 77 10.67 -3.73 -3.81
CA GLY A 77 11.21 -5.07 -3.99
C GLY A 77 10.22 -6.21 -3.74
N GLN A 78 9.05 -5.92 -3.18
CA GLN A 78 8.01 -6.94 -2.97
C GLN A 78 7.21 -7.18 -4.25
N GLN A 79 6.79 -8.42 -4.44
CA GLN A 79 5.89 -8.81 -5.52
C GLN A 79 4.45 -8.78 -5.06
N ALA A 80 3.57 -8.39 -5.99
CA ALA A 80 2.12 -8.48 -5.81
C ALA A 80 1.48 -9.11 -7.05
N LEU A 81 0.38 -9.79 -6.83
CA LEU A 81 -0.53 -10.21 -7.89
C LEU A 81 -1.65 -9.18 -8.00
N VAL A 82 -1.79 -8.56 -9.14
CA VAL A 82 -2.70 -7.44 -9.34
C VAL A 82 -3.62 -7.63 -10.54
N GLY A 83 -4.84 -7.12 -10.44
CA GLY A 83 -5.63 -6.72 -11.59
C GLY A 83 -5.34 -5.25 -11.87
N LEU A 84 -5.27 -4.87 -13.13
CA LEU A 84 -4.91 -3.52 -13.56
C LEU A 84 -5.92 -2.99 -14.56
N ALA A 85 -6.45 -1.80 -14.29
CA ALA A 85 -7.25 -1.02 -15.23
C ALA A 85 -6.64 0.38 -15.39
N VAL A 86 -6.34 0.75 -16.62
CA VAL A 86 -5.66 2.01 -16.96
C VAL A 86 -6.55 2.84 -17.88
N TYR A 87 -6.71 4.10 -17.54
CA TYR A 87 -7.55 5.05 -18.27
C TYR A 87 -6.77 6.31 -18.62
N ASN A 88 -7.12 6.90 -19.76
CA ASN A 88 -6.65 8.24 -20.12
C ASN A 88 -7.46 9.28 -19.33
N GLY A 89 -6.82 9.98 -18.41
CA GLY A 89 -7.50 10.98 -17.58
C GLY A 89 -8.06 12.16 -18.35
N ALA A 90 -7.46 12.53 -19.47
CA ALA A 90 -7.94 13.64 -20.30
C ALA A 90 -9.20 13.30 -21.10
N THR A 91 -9.35 12.05 -21.55
CA THR A 91 -10.42 11.62 -22.45
C THR A 91 -11.42 10.67 -21.81
N GLY A 92 -11.04 9.99 -20.72
CA GLY A 92 -11.82 8.92 -20.11
C GLY A 92 -11.69 7.56 -20.81
N GLU A 93 -10.88 7.47 -21.86
CA GLU A 93 -10.69 6.26 -22.63
C GLU A 93 -9.98 5.18 -21.81
N GLU A 94 -10.53 3.97 -21.83
CA GLU A 94 -9.89 2.79 -21.27
C GLU A 94 -8.73 2.34 -22.18
N LEU A 95 -7.53 2.29 -21.64
CA LEU A 95 -6.32 1.93 -22.37
C LEU A 95 -5.95 0.46 -22.18
N GLN A 96 -6.16 -0.07 -21.01
CA GLN A 96 -5.83 -1.45 -20.66
C GLN A 96 -6.63 -1.95 -19.46
N VAL A 97 -7.13 -3.16 -19.55
CA VAL A 97 -7.71 -3.92 -18.44
C VAL A 97 -7.17 -5.33 -18.52
N ALA A 98 -6.64 -5.86 -17.42
CA ALA A 98 -6.11 -7.22 -17.35
C ALA A 98 -6.02 -7.73 -15.91
N GLY A 99 -6.00 -9.05 -15.73
CA GLY A 99 -5.79 -9.71 -14.45
C GLY A 99 -7.01 -9.76 -13.53
N PHE A 100 -8.21 -9.62 -14.08
CA PHE A 100 -9.46 -9.70 -13.33
C PHE A 100 -10.30 -10.93 -13.72
N GLY A 101 -11.14 -11.39 -12.80
CA GLY A 101 -12.09 -12.46 -13.04
C GLY A 101 -11.42 -13.79 -13.36
N ASP A 102 -11.66 -14.31 -14.56
CA ASP A 102 -11.08 -15.57 -15.05
C ASP A 102 -9.67 -15.43 -15.65
N ASP A 103 -9.22 -14.18 -15.81
CA ASP A 103 -7.85 -13.90 -16.26
C ASP A 103 -6.86 -14.12 -15.12
N ASP A 104 -5.68 -14.62 -15.45
CA ASP A 104 -4.60 -14.77 -14.47
C ASP A 104 -4.13 -13.40 -13.98
N PRO A 105 -3.99 -13.20 -12.66
CA PRO A 105 -3.46 -11.95 -12.12
C PRO A 105 -2.07 -11.65 -12.65
N ILE A 106 -1.77 -10.37 -12.82
CA ILE A 106 -0.46 -9.90 -13.28
C ILE A 106 0.50 -9.90 -12.09
N SER A 107 1.64 -10.58 -12.22
CA SER A 107 2.72 -10.50 -11.24
C SER A 107 3.56 -9.25 -11.49
N VAL A 108 3.60 -8.34 -10.51
CA VAL A 108 4.35 -7.09 -10.59
C VAL A 108 5.26 -6.96 -9.37
N THR A 109 6.52 -6.57 -9.60
CA THR A 109 7.42 -6.20 -8.51
C THR A 109 7.35 -4.69 -8.30
N ASN A 110 7.08 -4.26 -7.06
CA ASN A 110 7.09 -2.85 -6.71
C ASN A 110 8.53 -2.33 -6.76
N SER A 111 8.88 -1.60 -7.80
CA SER A 111 10.23 -1.07 -8.01
C SER A 111 10.22 0.19 -8.85
N THR A 112 11.32 0.94 -8.78
CA THR A 112 11.53 2.12 -9.61
C THR A 112 11.77 1.81 -11.10
N ALA A 113 11.91 0.52 -11.46
CA ALA A 113 12.08 0.07 -12.85
C ALA A 113 10.76 0.03 -13.65
N ILE A 114 9.61 0.05 -12.98
CA ILE A 114 8.30 0.10 -13.63
C ILE A 114 7.84 1.55 -13.85
N LEU A 115 6.70 1.74 -14.51
CA LEU A 115 6.13 3.07 -14.72
C LEU A 115 5.96 3.81 -13.38
N PRO A 116 6.40 5.07 -13.27
CA PRO A 116 6.36 5.82 -12.01
C PRO A 116 4.97 5.89 -11.35
N GLY A 117 3.92 6.04 -12.15
CA GLY A 117 2.55 6.05 -11.65
C GLY A 117 2.13 4.70 -11.05
N LEU A 118 2.53 3.60 -11.68
CA LEU A 118 2.24 2.26 -11.18
C LEU A 118 3.04 1.95 -9.91
N HIS A 119 4.32 2.32 -9.85
CA HIS A 119 5.14 2.21 -8.65
C HIS A 119 4.51 2.93 -7.46
N LYS A 120 4.07 4.17 -7.66
CA LYS A 120 3.40 4.95 -6.61
C LYS A 120 2.06 4.35 -6.20
N ALA A 121 1.27 3.86 -7.17
CA ALA A 121 0.01 3.19 -6.88
C ALA A 121 0.20 1.91 -6.07
N LEU A 122 1.18 1.09 -6.40
CA LEU A 122 1.53 -0.11 -5.64
C LEU A 122 2.00 0.22 -4.22
N SER A 123 2.77 1.28 -4.05
CA SER A 123 3.22 1.73 -2.74
C SER A 123 2.09 2.23 -1.83
N CYS A 124 0.94 2.61 -2.42
CA CYS A 124 -0.28 2.95 -1.68
C CYS A 124 -1.15 1.74 -1.33
N ALA A 125 -0.88 0.59 -1.92
CA ALA A 125 -1.66 -0.61 -1.68
C ALA A 125 -1.20 -1.33 -0.43
N LYS A 126 -2.16 -1.89 0.31
CA LYS A 126 -1.90 -2.80 1.42
C LYS A 126 -2.03 -4.24 0.96
N VAL A 127 -1.20 -5.09 1.51
CA VAL A 127 -1.23 -6.53 1.20
C VAL A 127 -2.36 -7.16 2.00
N ASP A 128 -3.25 -7.89 1.32
CA ASP A 128 -4.19 -8.80 1.96
C ASP A 128 -3.48 -10.13 2.24
N GLN A 129 -3.66 -10.60 3.47
CA GLN A 129 -3.14 -11.92 3.89
C GLN A 129 -4.20 -12.99 3.74
#